data_48dac5ab3b83b046c7ae52c3c8646dc9
#
_entry.id   48dac5ab3b83b046c7ae52c3c8646dc9
#
_cell.length_a   1.000
_cell.length_b   1.000
_cell.length_c   1.000
_cell.angle_alpha   90.00
_cell.angle_beta   90.00
_cell.angle_gamma   90.00
#
_symmetry.space_group_name_H-M   'P 1'
#
loop_
_entity.id
_entity.type
_entity.pdbx_description
1 polymer ?
#
loop_
_entity_poly.entity_id
_entity_poly.type
_entity_poly.pdbx_seq_one_letter_code
_entity_poly.pdbx_strand_id
1 'polypeptide(L)'
;YNDNGNKRRVFQNFLDAEAGDIAICYEATPTKQVVALAKIYKKNDGKLIYFQKTESHTYPIDYSILKDCEELNNMEFFANPNGILFKLTQNEYDFIMDIIRDTNPIKRTNENISRYTDEDFLNDVFLDEQELKTLKSILKYKKNIILQGAPGVGKTYSAKRLAYTIMGEKDDSRISIVQFHQNYSYEDFVMGYKPQEEKFELKKGIFYKSCITAGNDPEHDYFFIIDEINRGNMSKIFGELLMLIEKDYRNVKIALAHNGELFSVPNNLHIIGMMNTADRSLAMIDYALRRRFCFYNMKPGFDSIGFQKYQNELH
;
A
#
# COMPACT_ATOMS: atom_id res chain seq x y z
N TYR A 1 -25.47 -32.48 -19.47
CA TYR A 1 -26.07 -33.66 -18.85
C TYR A 1 -25.23 -34.89 -19.18
N ASN A 2 -25.04 -35.79 -18.22
CA ASN A 2 -24.44 -37.10 -18.48
C ASN A 2 -25.48 -38.04 -19.10
N ASP A 3 -25.06 -39.22 -19.53
CA ASP A 3 -25.97 -40.21 -20.18
C ASP A 3 -27.15 -40.63 -19.32
N ASN A 4 -27.14 -40.35 -18.02
CA ASN A 4 -28.20 -40.60 -17.06
C ASN A 4 -29.10 -39.35 -16.79
N GLY A 5 -28.96 -38.30 -17.60
CA GLY A 5 -29.77 -37.08 -17.46
C GLY A 5 -29.38 -36.15 -16.29
N ASN A 6 -28.33 -36.46 -15.54
CA ASN A 6 -27.83 -35.60 -14.46
C ASN A 6 -26.93 -34.50 -15.01
N LYS A 7 -27.03 -33.29 -14.46
CA LYS A 7 -26.11 -32.19 -14.77
C LYS A 7 -24.68 -32.61 -14.37
N ARG A 8 -23.69 -32.42 -15.26
CA ARG A 8 -22.30 -32.66 -14.94
C ARG A 8 -21.87 -31.78 -13.75
N ARG A 9 -20.93 -32.23 -12.90
CA ARG A 9 -20.42 -31.50 -11.73
C ARG A 9 -19.96 -30.07 -12.07
N VAL A 10 -19.43 -29.89 -13.28
CA VAL A 10 -19.03 -28.58 -13.84
C VAL A 10 -20.22 -27.58 -13.91
N PHE A 11 -21.45 -28.06 -14.00
CA PHE A 11 -22.66 -27.21 -13.96
C PHE A 11 -23.10 -26.85 -12.55
N GLN A 12 -22.59 -27.52 -11.52
CA GLN A 12 -23.00 -27.23 -10.14
C GLN A 12 -22.46 -25.86 -9.72
N ASN A 13 -21.20 -25.53 -10.03
CA ASN A 13 -20.63 -24.21 -9.72
C ASN A 13 -21.41 -23.07 -10.36
N PHE A 14 -21.97 -23.31 -11.57
CA PHE A 14 -22.83 -22.33 -12.23
C PHE A 14 -24.16 -22.11 -11.47
N LEU A 15 -24.74 -23.17 -10.92
CA LEU A 15 -26.00 -23.08 -10.18
C LEU A 15 -25.82 -22.50 -8.79
N ASP A 16 -24.66 -22.77 -8.17
CA ASP A 16 -24.31 -22.33 -6.81
C ASP A 16 -23.86 -20.88 -6.76
N ALA A 17 -23.53 -20.30 -7.92
CA ALA A 17 -23.04 -18.92 -8.01
C ALA A 17 -24.16 -17.91 -7.67
N GLU A 18 -23.87 -17.00 -6.74
CA GLU A 18 -24.81 -16.02 -6.21
C GLU A 18 -24.46 -14.59 -6.59
N ALA A 19 -25.46 -13.70 -6.54
CA ALA A 19 -25.22 -12.27 -6.70
C ALA A 19 -24.37 -11.76 -5.52
N GLY A 20 -23.25 -11.11 -5.84
CA GLY A 20 -22.26 -10.66 -4.87
C GLY A 20 -20.96 -11.42 -4.92
N ASP A 21 -20.95 -12.64 -5.48
CA ASP A 21 -19.72 -13.42 -5.63
C ASP A 21 -18.71 -12.70 -6.52
N ILE A 22 -17.43 -12.83 -6.15
CA ILE A 22 -16.31 -12.28 -6.91
C ILE A 22 -15.75 -13.39 -7.80
N ALA A 23 -15.49 -13.05 -9.05
CA ALA A 23 -14.89 -13.94 -10.04
C ALA A 23 -13.53 -13.40 -10.47
N ILE A 24 -12.50 -14.26 -10.43
CA ILE A 24 -11.19 -14.03 -11.02
C ILE A 24 -11.28 -14.43 -12.50
N CYS A 25 -11.08 -13.46 -13.39
CA CYS A 25 -11.25 -13.66 -14.83
C CYS A 25 -9.95 -14.13 -15.47
N TYR A 26 -9.99 -15.34 -16.01
CA TYR A 26 -8.88 -15.95 -16.73
C TYR A 26 -9.14 -15.97 -18.24
N GLU A 27 -8.20 -15.46 -19.01
CA GLU A 27 -8.22 -15.55 -20.47
C GLU A 27 -7.52 -16.83 -20.92
N ALA A 28 -8.24 -17.70 -21.61
CA ALA A 28 -7.76 -19.00 -22.06
C ALA A 28 -6.75 -18.87 -23.23
N THR A 29 -6.42 -19.98 -23.86
CA THR A 29 -5.53 -20.02 -25.02
C THR A 29 -5.93 -19.05 -26.12
N PRO A 30 -5.02 -18.23 -26.70
CA PRO A 30 -3.56 -18.37 -26.57
C PRO A 30 -2.94 -17.66 -25.36
N THR A 31 -3.62 -16.71 -24.73
CA THR A 31 -3.07 -15.76 -23.75
C THR A 31 -2.68 -16.42 -22.43
N LYS A 32 -3.56 -17.28 -21.88
CA LYS A 32 -3.36 -18.02 -20.62
C LYS A 32 -2.96 -17.14 -19.43
N GLN A 33 -3.75 -16.10 -19.14
CA GLN A 33 -3.45 -15.14 -18.10
C GLN A 33 -4.70 -14.77 -17.27
N VAL A 34 -4.51 -14.43 -15.99
CA VAL A 34 -5.52 -13.74 -15.18
C VAL A 34 -5.48 -12.26 -15.54
N VAL A 35 -6.60 -11.74 -16.02
CA VAL A 35 -6.65 -10.41 -16.66
C VAL A 35 -7.55 -9.39 -15.96
N ALA A 36 -8.48 -9.85 -15.10
CA ALA A 36 -9.46 -8.98 -14.49
C ALA A 36 -10.12 -9.60 -13.25
N LEU A 37 -10.81 -8.77 -12.49
CA LEU A 37 -11.82 -9.19 -11.52
C LEU A 37 -13.20 -8.77 -12.00
N ALA A 38 -14.21 -9.57 -11.65
CA ALA A 38 -15.60 -9.28 -11.90
C ALA A 38 -16.45 -9.66 -10.69
N LYS A 39 -17.64 -9.09 -10.59
CA LYS A 39 -18.65 -9.43 -9.60
C LYS A 39 -19.90 -9.94 -10.29
N ILE A 40 -20.52 -10.97 -9.74
CA ILE A 40 -21.85 -11.39 -10.17
C ILE A 40 -22.85 -10.35 -9.63
N TYR A 41 -23.48 -9.59 -10.53
CA TYR A 41 -24.35 -8.49 -10.11
C TYR A 41 -25.85 -8.85 -10.08
N LYS A 42 -26.20 -10.01 -10.64
CA LYS A 42 -27.58 -10.48 -10.70
C LYS A 42 -27.63 -11.99 -10.48
N LYS A 43 -28.65 -12.46 -9.74
CA LYS A 43 -28.88 -13.88 -9.55
C LYS A 43 -29.00 -14.58 -10.91
N ASN A 44 -28.37 -15.75 -11.06
CA ASN A 44 -28.46 -16.52 -12.29
C ASN A 44 -29.90 -17.03 -12.48
N ASP A 45 -30.33 -17.18 -13.74
CA ASP A 45 -31.62 -17.67 -14.13
C ASP A 45 -31.62 -19.17 -14.51
N GLY A 46 -30.51 -19.84 -14.20
CA GLY A 46 -30.23 -21.24 -14.57
C GLY A 46 -29.74 -21.42 -16.01
N LYS A 47 -29.68 -20.34 -16.80
CA LYS A 47 -29.20 -20.31 -18.19
C LYS A 47 -28.00 -19.39 -18.38
N LEU A 48 -27.99 -18.24 -17.70
CA LEU A 48 -26.97 -17.20 -17.83
C LEU A 48 -26.50 -16.74 -16.45
N ILE A 49 -25.20 -16.43 -16.33
CA ILE A 49 -24.62 -15.68 -15.22
C ILE A 49 -24.24 -14.28 -15.74
N TYR A 50 -24.53 -13.28 -14.93
CA TYR A 50 -24.31 -11.88 -15.29
C TYR A 50 -23.14 -11.32 -14.51
N PHE A 51 -22.03 -11.06 -15.20
CA PHE A 51 -20.81 -10.50 -14.62
C PHE A 51 -20.73 -9.01 -14.90
N GLN A 52 -20.35 -8.26 -13.90
CA GLN A 52 -19.88 -6.88 -14.03
C GLN A 52 -18.39 -6.86 -13.74
N LYS A 53 -17.59 -6.47 -14.74
CA LYS A 53 -16.15 -6.30 -14.52
C LYS A 53 -15.92 -5.17 -13.52
N THR A 54 -15.17 -5.46 -12.46
CA THR A 54 -14.84 -4.51 -11.39
C THR A 54 -13.43 -3.96 -11.52
N GLU A 55 -12.51 -4.75 -12.12
CA GLU A 55 -11.12 -4.36 -12.24
C GLU A 55 -10.49 -5.00 -13.48
N SER A 56 -9.61 -4.27 -14.18
CA SER A 56 -8.74 -4.80 -15.23
C SER A 56 -7.30 -4.78 -14.72
N HIS A 57 -6.57 -5.87 -14.90
CA HIS A 57 -5.17 -5.95 -14.49
C HIS A 57 -4.30 -5.26 -15.54
N THR A 58 -3.50 -4.29 -15.09
CA THR A 58 -2.48 -3.62 -15.93
C THR A 58 -1.35 -4.59 -16.26
N TYR A 59 -1.04 -5.47 -15.30
CA TYR A 59 -0.06 -6.54 -15.43
C TYR A 59 -0.76 -7.89 -15.24
N PRO A 60 -1.23 -8.54 -16.32
CA PRO A 60 -1.85 -9.87 -16.24
C PRO A 60 -0.92 -10.90 -15.62
N ILE A 61 -1.48 -11.85 -14.88
CA ILE A 61 -0.71 -12.90 -14.22
C ILE A 61 -0.71 -14.14 -15.10
N ASP A 62 0.48 -14.58 -15.48
CA ASP A 62 0.65 -15.74 -16.33
C ASP A 62 0.22 -17.04 -15.61
N TYR A 63 -0.34 -17.97 -16.36
CA TYR A 63 -0.75 -19.28 -15.88
C TYR A 63 0.39 -20.07 -15.20
N SER A 64 1.62 -19.92 -15.70
CA SER A 64 2.78 -20.61 -15.13
C SER A 64 3.03 -20.19 -13.68
N ILE A 65 2.86 -18.88 -13.35
CA ILE A 65 3.03 -18.36 -11.99
C ILE A 65 2.06 -19.06 -11.03
N LEU A 66 0.78 -19.20 -11.42
CA LEU A 66 -0.21 -19.87 -10.58
C LEU A 66 0.05 -21.38 -10.48
N LYS A 67 0.53 -22.00 -11.55
CA LYS A 67 0.78 -23.44 -11.60
C LYS A 67 1.99 -23.86 -10.77
N ASP A 68 2.98 -22.98 -10.63
CA ASP A 68 4.19 -23.23 -9.87
C ASP A 68 4.01 -23.02 -8.36
N CYS A 69 2.80 -22.55 -7.92
CA CYS A 69 2.47 -22.41 -6.52
C CYS A 69 1.93 -23.71 -5.93
N GLU A 70 2.61 -24.24 -4.90
CA GLU A 70 2.20 -25.49 -4.21
C GLU A 70 0.82 -25.36 -3.56
N GLU A 71 0.47 -24.17 -3.05
CA GLU A 71 -0.80 -23.85 -2.41
C GLU A 71 -2.01 -23.99 -3.34
N LEU A 72 -1.78 -23.90 -4.65
CA LEU A 72 -2.82 -23.98 -5.67
C LEU A 72 -2.91 -25.36 -6.35
N ASN A 73 -2.03 -26.32 -6.01
CA ASN A 73 -1.96 -27.62 -6.68
C ASN A 73 -3.28 -28.40 -6.69
N ASN A 74 -4.12 -28.23 -5.67
CA ASN A 74 -5.40 -28.93 -5.54
C ASN A 74 -6.59 -28.15 -6.14
N MET A 75 -6.35 -27.00 -6.76
CA MET A 75 -7.39 -26.15 -7.33
C MET A 75 -8.17 -26.89 -8.40
N GLU A 76 -9.51 -26.78 -8.37
CA GLU A 76 -10.41 -27.45 -9.34
C GLU A 76 -10.05 -27.11 -10.79
N PHE A 77 -9.58 -25.89 -11.06
CA PHE A 77 -9.13 -25.43 -12.37
C PHE A 77 -7.94 -26.23 -12.92
N PHE A 78 -6.98 -26.62 -12.08
CA PHE A 78 -5.84 -27.44 -12.53
C PHE A 78 -6.19 -28.91 -12.69
N ALA A 79 -7.12 -29.41 -11.86
CA ALA A 79 -7.57 -30.78 -11.93
C ALA A 79 -8.45 -31.06 -13.15
N ASN A 80 -9.22 -30.05 -13.63
CA ASN A 80 -10.15 -30.19 -14.74
C ASN A 80 -10.25 -28.92 -15.59
N PRO A 81 -9.27 -28.61 -16.44
CA PRO A 81 -9.13 -27.32 -17.13
C PRO A 81 -10.21 -27.04 -18.21
N ASN A 82 -11.07 -28.01 -18.50
CA ASN A 82 -12.11 -27.88 -19.55
C ASN A 82 -13.40 -27.23 -19.06
N GLY A 83 -13.43 -26.69 -17.84
CA GLY A 83 -14.58 -25.96 -17.27
C GLY A 83 -14.61 -24.49 -17.68
N ILE A 84 -15.79 -23.88 -17.48
CA ILE A 84 -15.97 -22.43 -17.72
C ILE A 84 -15.97 -21.66 -16.38
N LEU A 85 -16.40 -22.28 -15.29
CA LEU A 85 -16.50 -21.69 -13.97
C LEU A 85 -16.05 -22.72 -12.92
N PHE A 86 -15.08 -22.31 -12.08
CA PHE A 86 -14.50 -23.13 -11.04
C PHE A 86 -14.75 -22.46 -9.69
N LYS A 87 -15.02 -23.27 -8.67
CA LYS A 87 -15.13 -22.78 -7.30
C LYS A 87 -13.76 -22.76 -6.66
N LEU A 88 -13.42 -21.64 -6.03
CA LEU A 88 -12.24 -21.49 -5.20
C LEU A 88 -12.61 -21.71 -3.72
N THR A 89 -11.72 -22.32 -2.96
CA THR A 89 -11.75 -22.24 -1.51
C THR A 89 -11.33 -20.82 -1.07
N GLN A 90 -11.61 -20.45 0.17
CA GLN A 90 -11.20 -19.14 0.68
C GLN A 90 -9.67 -18.97 0.63
N ASN A 91 -8.93 -20.01 1.01
CA ASN A 91 -7.46 -19.97 0.98
C ASN A 91 -6.90 -19.79 -0.44
N GLU A 92 -7.43 -20.51 -1.43
CA GLU A 92 -7.03 -20.35 -2.84
C GLU A 92 -7.35 -18.95 -3.35
N TYR A 93 -8.53 -18.42 -3.01
CA TYR A 93 -8.92 -17.06 -3.36
C TYR A 93 -7.98 -16.02 -2.76
N ASP A 94 -7.74 -16.09 -1.46
CA ASP A 94 -6.88 -15.14 -0.74
C ASP A 94 -5.45 -15.19 -1.30
N PHE A 95 -4.92 -16.38 -1.56
CA PHE A 95 -3.59 -16.58 -2.14
C PHE A 95 -3.47 -15.97 -3.55
N ILE A 96 -4.45 -16.23 -4.43
CA ILE A 96 -4.46 -15.65 -5.78
C ILE A 96 -4.62 -14.12 -5.70
N MET A 97 -5.44 -13.61 -4.77
CA MET A 97 -5.60 -12.18 -4.56
C MET A 97 -4.30 -11.53 -4.08
N ASP A 98 -3.51 -12.19 -3.24
CA ASP A 98 -2.20 -11.69 -2.83
C ASP A 98 -1.25 -11.56 -4.04
N ILE A 99 -1.19 -12.57 -4.92
CA ILE A 99 -0.42 -12.51 -6.16
C ILE A 99 -0.91 -11.37 -7.06
N ILE A 100 -2.23 -11.23 -7.21
CA ILE A 100 -2.83 -10.13 -7.99
C ILE A 100 -2.42 -8.77 -7.40
N ARG A 101 -2.51 -8.60 -6.08
CA ARG A 101 -2.22 -7.32 -5.40
C ARG A 101 -0.74 -6.97 -5.35
N ASP A 102 0.14 -7.96 -5.38
CA ASP A 102 1.58 -7.72 -5.48
C ASP A 102 1.97 -7.10 -6.85
N THR A 103 1.24 -7.43 -7.91
CA THR A 103 1.49 -6.94 -9.28
C THR A 103 0.51 -5.88 -9.74
N ASN A 104 -0.73 -5.90 -9.24
CA ASN A 104 -1.81 -4.97 -9.58
C ASN A 104 -2.41 -4.39 -8.30
N PRO A 105 -1.77 -3.41 -7.66
CA PRO A 105 -2.35 -2.71 -6.51
C PRO A 105 -3.67 -2.06 -6.92
N ILE A 106 -4.63 -2.02 -5.98
CA ILE A 106 -6.00 -1.55 -6.23
C ILE A 106 -5.98 -0.16 -6.85
N LYS A 107 -6.43 -0.05 -8.09
CA LYS A 107 -6.82 1.25 -8.67
C LYS A 107 -8.14 1.66 -8.03
N ARG A 108 -8.17 2.86 -7.49
CA ARG A 108 -9.28 3.39 -6.71
C ARG A 108 -10.57 3.47 -7.48
N THR A 109 -11.67 3.07 -6.83
CA THR A 109 -13.01 3.58 -7.14
C THR A 109 -13.21 4.88 -6.35
N ASN A 110 -13.51 5.96 -7.05
CA ASN A 110 -13.65 7.33 -6.51
C ASN A 110 -14.84 7.53 -5.55
N GLU A 111 -15.37 6.49 -4.92
CA GLU A 111 -16.67 6.57 -4.25
C GLU A 111 -16.67 7.23 -2.86
N ASN A 112 -15.48 7.53 -2.27
CA ASN A 112 -15.41 8.17 -0.95
C ASN A 112 -14.26 9.18 -0.77
N ILE A 113 -13.70 9.72 -1.85
CA ILE A 113 -12.63 10.69 -1.77
C ILE A 113 -13.22 12.08 -1.62
N SER A 114 -13.13 12.68 -0.44
CA SER A 114 -13.51 14.06 -0.19
C SER A 114 -12.34 15.00 -0.44
N ARG A 115 -12.62 16.15 -1.05
CA ARG A 115 -11.63 17.21 -1.20
C ARG A 115 -11.09 17.63 0.17
N TYR A 116 -9.78 17.93 0.22
CA TYR A 116 -9.12 18.44 1.42
C TYR A 116 -8.19 19.60 1.05
N THR A 117 -8.48 20.77 1.60
CA THR A 117 -7.81 22.03 1.26
C THR A 117 -6.80 22.46 2.32
N ASP A 118 -6.05 23.53 2.04
CA ASP A 118 -5.17 24.16 3.02
C ASP A 118 -5.97 24.76 4.18
N GLU A 119 -7.18 25.23 3.92
CA GLU A 119 -8.09 25.74 4.96
C GLU A 119 -8.57 24.62 5.88
N ASP A 120 -8.93 23.44 5.32
CA ASP A 120 -9.27 22.26 6.12
C ASP A 120 -8.11 21.84 7.02
N PHE A 121 -6.87 21.90 6.49
CA PHE A 121 -5.68 21.60 7.29
C PHE A 121 -5.50 22.60 8.45
N LEU A 122 -5.65 23.91 8.20
CA LEU A 122 -5.49 24.93 9.22
C LEU A 122 -6.60 24.89 10.29
N ASN A 123 -7.77 24.37 9.94
CA ASN A 123 -8.84 24.10 10.90
C ASN A 123 -8.58 22.84 11.73
N ASP A 124 -8.00 21.80 11.11
CA ASP A 124 -7.70 20.52 11.76
C ASP A 124 -6.41 20.57 12.61
N VAL A 125 -5.40 21.32 12.14
CA VAL A 125 -4.05 21.37 12.72
C VAL A 125 -3.72 22.79 13.13
N PHE A 126 -3.38 23.00 14.40
CA PHE A 126 -3.13 24.33 14.97
C PHE A 126 -1.75 24.88 14.58
N LEU A 127 -1.53 25.04 13.26
CA LEU A 127 -0.39 25.70 12.65
C LEU A 127 -0.85 26.96 11.92
N ASP A 128 0.08 27.87 11.63
CA ASP A 128 -0.23 29.03 10.79
C ASP A 128 -0.04 28.74 9.29
N GLU A 129 -0.56 29.62 8.46
CA GLU A 129 -0.50 29.48 6.99
C GLU A 129 0.94 29.46 6.46
N GLN A 130 1.85 30.23 7.08
CA GLN A 130 3.25 30.28 6.67
C GLN A 130 3.99 28.99 7.03
N GLU A 131 3.67 28.40 8.18
CA GLU A 131 4.19 27.09 8.59
C GLU A 131 3.72 25.99 7.64
N LEU A 132 2.44 25.97 7.26
CA LEU A 132 1.90 25.02 6.29
C LEU A 132 2.59 25.17 4.92
N LYS A 133 2.73 26.41 4.41
CA LYS A 133 3.45 26.66 3.14
C LYS A 133 4.89 26.15 3.19
N THR A 134 5.54 26.36 4.31
CA THR A 134 6.92 25.92 4.54
C THR A 134 6.99 24.39 4.53
N LEU A 135 6.13 23.68 5.27
CA LEU A 135 6.07 22.23 5.32
C LEU A 135 5.81 21.62 3.94
N LYS A 136 4.82 22.14 3.21
CA LYS A 136 4.50 21.70 1.84
C LYS A 136 5.69 21.89 0.91
N SER A 137 6.35 23.05 0.96
CA SER A 137 7.51 23.35 0.10
C SER A 137 8.69 22.45 0.41
N ILE A 138 9.01 22.24 1.69
CA ILE A 138 10.09 21.33 2.12
C ILE A 138 9.81 19.92 1.63
N LEU A 139 8.61 19.38 1.87
CA LEU A 139 8.29 18.00 1.54
C LEU A 139 8.25 17.80 0.01
N LYS A 140 7.70 18.71 -0.75
CA LYS A 140 7.73 18.67 -2.22
C LYS A 140 9.15 18.73 -2.79
N TYR A 141 10.01 19.58 -2.21
CA TYR A 141 11.38 19.75 -2.69
C TYR A 141 12.33 18.63 -2.23
N LYS A 142 12.33 18.32 -0.92
CA LYS A 142 13.26 17.32 -0.33
C LYS A 142 12.75 15.89 -0.38
N LYS A 143 11.45 15.70 -0.58
CA LYS A 143 10.74 14.42 -0.56
C LYS A 143 10.66 13.75 0.82
N ASN A 144 11.53 14.13 1.77
CA ASN A 144 11.63 13.51 3.08
C ASN A 144 11.67 14.57 4.18
N ILE A 145 10.81 14.42 5.19
CA ILE A 145 10.74 15.31 6.36
C ILE A 145 10.65 14.50 7.65
N ILE A 146 11.21 15.00 8.73
CA ILE A 146 10.98 14.50 10.09
C ILE A 146 10.27 15.57 10.90
N LEU A 147 9.05 15.26 11.34
CA LEU A 147 8.31 16.05 12.32
C LEU A 147 8.76 15.65 13.71
N GLN A 148 9.50 16.53 14.40
CA GLN A 148 9.99 16.28 15.73
C GLN A 148 9.32 17.20 16.76
N GLY A 149 9.14 16.73 17.99
CA GLY A 149 8.54 17.53 19.06
C GLY A 149 8.19 16.69 20.29
N ALA A 150 7.67 17.34 21.33
CA ALA A 150 7.24 16.66 22.53
C ALA A 150 6.15 15.62 22.27
N PRO A 151 5.98 14.58 23.11
CA PRO A 151 4.82 13.72 23.08
C PRO A 151 3.52 14.55 23.17
N GLY A 152 2.48 14.15 22.45
CA GLY A 152 1.16 14.80 22.52
C GLY A 152 0.98 16.06 21.67
N VAL A 153 2.01 16.58 20.99
CA VAL A 153 1.86 17.78 20.11
C VAL A 153 1.16 17.50 18.77
N GLY A 154 0.56 16.33 18.59
CA GLY A 154 -0.23 16.00 17.40
C GLY A 154 0.56 15.62 16.16
N LYS A 155 1.82 15.15 16.25
CA LYS A 155 2.68 14.81 15.10
C LYS A 155 2.01 13.84 14.12
N THR A 156 1.48 12.70 14.62
CA THR A 156 0.85 11.67 13.79
C THR A 156 -0.41 12.21 13.10
N TYR A 157 -1.18 13.01 13.83
CA TYR A 157 -2.35 13.69 13.31
C TYR A 157 -2.00 14.65 12.17
N SER A 158 -0.99 15.48 12.38
CA SER A 158 -0.51 16.46 11.41
C SER A 158 0.15 15.81 10.19
N ALA A 159 0.91 14.72 10.36
CA ALA A 159 1.57 14.00 9.27
C ALA A 159 0.56 13.50 8.23
N LYS A 160 -0.54 12.88 8.68
CA LYS A 160 -1.60 12.38 7.80
C LYS A 160 -2.33 13.51 7.08
N ARG A 161 -2.61 14.62 7.78
CA ARG A 161 -3.27 15.79 7.20
C ARG A 161 -2.38 16.57 6.24
N LEU A 162 -1.07 16.59 6.51
CA LEU A 162 -0.09 17.14 5.55
C LEU A 162 -0.08 16.34 4.24
N ALA A 163 -0.22 15.04 4.32
CA ALA A 163 -0.39 14.20 3.14
C ALA A 163 -1.68 14.59 2.38
N TYR A 164 -2.82 14.67 3.06
CA TYR A 164 -4.09 15.04 2.42
C TYR A 164 -4.04 16.41 1.75
N THR A 165 -3.47 17.43 2.40
CA THR A 165 -3.42 18.78 1.80
C THR A 165 -2.46 18.87 0.60
N ILE A 166 -1.44 18.01 0.53
CA ILE A 166 -0.58 17.92 -0.66
C ILE A 166 -1.31 17.19 -1.79
N MET A 167 -2.05 16.12 -1.47
CA MET A 167 -2.90 15.39 -2.42
C MET A 167 -4.09 16.22 -2.92
N GLY A 168 -4.58 17.18 -2.10
CA GLY A 168 -5.82 17.91 -2.34
C GLY A 168 -7.09 17.13 -2.00
N GLU A 169 -6.96 15.97 -1.40
CA GLU A 169 -8.06 15.02 -1.09
C GLU A 169 -7.73 14.09 0.08
N LYS A 170 -8.76 13.59 0.78
CA LYS A 170 -8.64 12.58 1.84
C LYS A 170 -8.64 11.19 1.23
N ASP A 171 -7.46 10.69 0.92
CA ASP A 171 -7.29 9.37 0.34
C ASP A 171 -6.27 8.53 1.10
N ASP A 172 -6.78 7.67 1.97
CA ASP A 172 -5.96 6.79 2.81
C ASP A 172 -5.23 5.70 2.01
N SER A 173 -5.69 5.35 0.83
CA SER A 173 -5.05 4.31 0.02
C SER A 173 -3.69 4.74 -0.56
N ARG A 174 -3.39 6.06 -0.56
CA ARG A 174 -2.08 6.62 -0.93
C ARG A 174 -1.16 6.84 0.28
N ILE A 175 -1.58 6.42 1.45
CA ILE A 175 -0.81 6.58 2.68
C ILE A 175 -0.50 5.22 3.26
N SER A 176 0.78 4.90 3.39
CA SER A 176 1.26 3.76 4.15
C SER A 176 1.82 4.24 5.48
N ILE A 177 1.46 3.59 6.58
CA ILE A 177 1.93 3.97 7.92
C ILE A 177 2.61 2.77 8.57
N VAL A 178 3.77 2.99 9.17
CA VAL A 178 4.50 2.01 9.94
C VAL A 178 5.04 2.64 11.22
N GLN A 179 5.12 1.87 12.30
CA GLN A 179 5.76 2.29 13.53
C GLN A 179 7.06 1.50 13.72
N PHE A 180 8.18 2.22 13.90
CA PHE A 180 9.45 1.59 14.17
C PHE A 180 9.60 1.22 15.65
N HIS A 181 10.30 0.13 15.89
CA HIS A 181 10.70 -0.36 17.20
C HIS A 181 12.14 -0.92 17.12
N GLN A 182 12.76 -1.21 18.23
CA GLN A 182 14.17 -1.60 18.29
C GLN A 182 14.53 -2.82 17.44
N ASN A 183 13.59 -3.77 17.27
CA ASN A 183 13.80 -5.00 16.50
C ASN A 183 13.28 -4.90 15.06
N TYR A 184 12.88 -3.70 14.59
CA TYR A 184 12.41 -3.53 13.22
C TYR A 184 13.58 -3.73 12.24
N SER A 185 13.38 -4.54 11.21
CA SER A 185 14.48 -5.02 10.36
C SER A 185 14.29 -4.67 8.88
N TYR A 186 15.33 -4.86 8.09
CA TYR A 186 15.30 -4.75 6.63
C TYR A 186 14.31 -5.76 6.04
N GLU A 187 14.24 -6.96 6.61
CA GLU A 187 13.37 -8.04 6.18
C GLU A 187 11.88 -7.70 6.32
N ASP A 188 11.52 -6.90 7.33
CA ASP A 188 10.14 -6.42 7.50
C ASP A 188 9.84 -5.21 6.63
N PHE A 189 10.86 -4.40 6.34
CA PHE A 189 10.72 -3.13 5.64
C PHE A 189 10.81 -3.25 4.13
N VAL A 190 11.82 -3.95 3.63
CA VAL A 190 12.12 -4.10 2.21
C VAL A 190 11.76 -5.49 1.72
N MET A 191 12.52 -6.50 2.12
CA MET A 191 12.24 -7.90 1.83
C MET A 191 13.09 -8.82 2.68
N GLY A 192 12.60 -10.02 2.95
CA GLY A 192 13.36 -11.03 3.67
C GLY A 192 12.74 -12.41 3.63
N TYR A 193 13.56 -13.41 3.89
CA TYR A 193 13.09 -14.78 4.00
C TYR A 193 12.36 -15.00 5.31
N LYS A 194 11.10 -15.43 5.24
CA LYS A 194 10.28 -15.78 6.41
C LYS A 194 9.97 -17.28 6.38
N PRO A 195 10.01 -17.95 7.55
CA PRO A 195 9.63 -19.35 7.63
C PRO A 195 8.15 -19.51 7.27
N GLN A 196 7.87 -20.46 6.36
CA GLN A 196 6.52 -20.90 6.02
C GLN A 196 6.53 -22.42 5.97
N GLU A 197 5.83 -23.05 6.90
CA GLU A 197 5.83 -24.50 7.11
C GLU A 197 7.23 -25.10 7.16
N GLU A 198 7.68 -25.81 6.11
CA GLU A 198 8.99 -26.45 6.03
C GLU A 198 10.02 -25.69 5.16
N LYS A 199 9.67 -24.52 4.60
CA LYS A 199 10.50 -23.75 3.67
C LYS A 199 10.66 -22.28 4.12
N PHE A 200 11.64 -21.62 3.54
CA PHE A 200 11.80 -20.17 3.66
C PHE A 200 11.31 -19.50 2.37
N GLU A 201 10.35 -18.59 2.51
CA GLU A 201 9.83 -17.80 1.40
C GLU A 201 10.30 -16.35 1.48
N LEU A 202 10.67 -15.79 0.32
CA LEU A 202 11.05 -14.38 0.22
C LEU A 202 9.79 -13.51 0.20
N LYS A 203 9.52 -12.81 1.31
CA LYS A 203 8.38 -11.88 1.41
C LYS A 203 8.81 -10.43 1.22
N LYS A 204 8.03 -9.70 0.42
CA LYS A 204 8.21 -8.27 0.17
C LYS A 204 7.65 -7.47 1.34
N GLY A 205 8.46 -6.54 1.88
CA GLY A 205 8.11 -5.68 3.02
C GLY A 205 7.21 -4.51 2.63
N ILE A 206 6.76 -3.76 3.65
CA ILE A 206 5.78 -2.67 3.47
C ILE A 206 6.33 -1.52 2.62
N PHE A 207 7.61 -1.14 2.77
CA PHE A 207 8.21 -0.06 1.99
C PHE A 207 8.38 -0.45 0.52
N TYR A 208 8.81 -1.69 0.26
CA TYR A 208 8.88 -2.24 -1.09
C TYR A 208 7.51 -2.14 -1.79
N LYS A 209 6.45 -2.64 -1.15
CA LYS A 209 5.08 -2.60 -1.69
C LYS A 209 4.62 -1.16 -1.96
N SER A 210 4.89 -0.24 -1.04
CA SER A 210 4.55 1.19 -1.22
C SER A 210 5.28 1.83 -2.40
N CYS A 211 6.56 1.49 -2.61
CA CYS A 211 7.31 1.96 -3.77
C CYS A 211 6.74 1.44 -5.09
N ILE A 212 6.37 0.16 -5.14
CA ILE A 212 5.75 -0.42 -6.35
C ILE A 212 4.39 0.24 -6.63
N THR A 213 3.56 0.41 -5.60
CA THR A 213 2.25 1.08 -5.74
C THR A 213 2.40 2.50 -6.28
N ALA A 214 3.30 3.29 -5.71
CA ALA A 214 3.56 4.66 -6.16
C ALA A 214 4.16 4.70 -7.57
N GLY A 215 5.08 3.78 -7.88
CA GLY A 215 5.70 3.69 -9.21
C GLY A 215 4.73 3.32 -10.34
N ASN A 216 3.67 2.57 -10.00
CA ASN A 216 2.62 2.19 -10.94
C ASN A 216 1.58 3.29 -11.18
N ASP A 217 1.63 4.37 -10.39
CA ASP A 217 0.71 5.52 -10.50
C ASP A 217 1.50 6.85 -10.39
N PRO A 218 2.33 7.17 -11.40
CA PRO A 218 3.27 8.30 -11.35
C PRO A 218 2.58 9.69 -11.35
N GLU A 219 1.31 9.76 -11.71
CA GLU A 219 0.54 11.02 -11.79
C GLU A 219 0.04 11.48 -10.41
N HIS A 220 0.07 10.62 -9.39
CA HIS A 220 -0.40 10.94 -8.06
C HIS A 220 0.71 10.85 -7.01
N ASP A 221 0.66 11.74 -6.01
CA ASP A 221 1.57 11.73 -4.86
C ASP A 221 1.17 10.64 -3.85
N TYR A 222 2.14 9.90 -3.35
CA TYR A 222 2.04 8.85 -2.32
C TYR A 222 2.85 9.24 -1.07
N PHE A 223 2.42 8.75 0.08
CA PHE A 223 3.03 9.09 1.36
C PHE A 223 3.36 7.85 2.17
N PHE A 224 4.60 7.77 2.63
CA PHE A 224 5.06 6.76 3.56
C PHE A 224 5.36 7.41 4.91
N ILE A 225 4.55 7.11 5.91
CA ILE A 225 4.64 7.72 7.25
C ILE A 225 5.30 6.73 8.19
N ILE A 226 6.37 7.16 8.87
CA ILE A 226 7.12 6.35 9.83
C ILE A 226 6.98 6.96 11.21
N ASP A 227 6.22 6.29 12.08
CA ASP A 227 6.12 6.69 13.48
C ASP A 227 7.32 6.17 14.28
N GLU A 228 7.74 6.94 15.29
CA GLU A 228 8.89 6.64 16.14
C GLU A 228 10.18 6.29 15.34
N ILE A 229 10.45 7.08 14.28
CA ILE A 229 11.55 6.83 13.33
C ILE A 229 12.91 6.66 14.01
N ASN A 230 13.12 7.29 15.18
CA ASN A 230 14.33 7.21 15.99
C ASN A 230 14.47 5.93 16.82
N ARG A 231 13.44 5.09 16.93
CA ARG A 231 13.48 3.83 17.67
C ARG A 231 14.13 2.69 16.88
N GLY A 232 14.18 2.81 15.55
CA GLY A 232 14.83 1.84 14.68
C GLY A 232 16.23 2.25 14.26
N ASN A 233 17.09 1.28 13.95
CA ASN A 233 18.36 1.54 13.31
C ASN A 233 18.14 1.78 11.80
N MET A 234 18.01 3.04 11.42
CA MET A 234 17.63 3.43 10.05
C MET A 234 18.59 2.93 8.99
N SER A 235 19.90 2.95 9.28
CA SER A 235 20.92 2.46 8.33
C SER A 235 20.78 0.96 8.08
N LYS A 236 20.39 0.19 9.09
CA LYS A 236 20.10 -1.24 8.93
C LYS A 236 18.75 -1.49 8.25
N ILE A 237 17.72 -0.73 8.62
CA ILE A 237 16.36 -0.92 8.10
C ILE A 237 16.27 -0.57 6.62
N PHE A 238 16.87 0.55 6.20
CA PHE A 238 16.87 0.97 4.79
C PHE A 238 17.94 0.25 3.96
N GLY A 239 19.03 -0.18 4.58
CA GLY A 239 20.15 -0.80 3.87
C GLY A 239 20.61 0.04 2.67
N GLU A 240 20.76 -0.59 1.53
CA GLU A 240 21.13 0.04 0.26
C GLU A 240 20.13 1.08 -0.24
N LEU A 241 18.84 0.99 0.17
CA LEU A 241 17.82 1.95 -0.21
C LEU A 241 18.00 3.32 0.43
N LEU A 242 18.85 3.43 1.44
CA LEU A 242 19.12 4.70 2.12
C LEU A 242 19.63 5.79 1.15
N MET A 243 20.34 5.41 0.12
CA MET A 243 20.75 6.32 -0.95
C MET A 243 19.56 6.72 -1.84
N LEU A 244 18.66 5.77 -2.16
CA LEU A 244 17.56 5.98 -3.11
C LEU A 244 16.48 6.91 -2.57
N ILE A 245 16.36 7.10 -1.26
CA ILE A 245 15.42 8.06 -0.71
C ILE A 245 15.86 9.52 -0.88
N GLU A 246 17.12 9.79 -1.21
CA GLU A 246 17.58 11.14 -1.55
C GLU A 246 16.93 11.61 -2.86
N LYS A 247 16.58 12.89 -2.95
CA LYS A 247 15.88 13.47 -4.11
C LYS A 247 16.58 13.16 -5.43
N ASP A 248 17.89 13.28 -5.47
CA ASP A 248 18.68 13.16 -6.70
C ASP A 248 18.86 11.71 -7.16
N TYR A 249 18.54 10.74 -6.30
CA TYR A 249 18.60 9.31 -6.60
C TYR A 249 17.23 8.66 -6.78
N ARG A 250 16.15 9.45 -6.75
CA ARG A 250 14.81 8.93 -7.04
C ARG A 250 14.75 8.40 -8.47
N ASN A 251 14.02 7.31 -8.68
CA ASN A 251 13.92 6.55 -9.93
C ASN A 251 15.25 5.88 -10.39
N VAL A 252 16.36 6.06 -9.68
CA VAL A 252 17.60 5.32 -9.98
C VAL A 252 17.41 3.87 -9.55
N LYS A 253 17.73 2.93 -10.44
CA LYS A 253 17.60 1.49 -10.17
C LYS A 253 18.89 0.92 -9.62
N ILE A 254 18.78 0.15 -8.54
CA ILE A 254 19.85 -0.67 -7.98
C ILE A 254 19.39 -2.11 -7.83
N ALA A 255 20.33 -3.07 -7.81
CA ALA A 255 20.02 -4.46 -7.50
C ALA A 255 19.85 -4.64 -5.98
N LEU A 256 18.75 -5.24 -5.54
CA LEU A 256 18.52 -5.57 -4.13
C LEU A 256 19.40 -6.74 -3.69
N ALA A 257 19.89 -6.67 -2.45
CA ALA A 257 20.88 -7.62 -1.93
C ALA A 257 20.36 -9.08 -1.85
N HIS A 258 19.06 -9.28 -1.56
CA HIS A 258 18.50 -10.61 -1.34
C HIS A 258 18.24 -11.42 -2.62
N ASN A 259 17.85 -10.77 -3.71
CA ASN A 259 17.41 -11.48 -4.92
C ASN A 259 17.96 -10.89 -6.23
N GLY A 260 18.74 -9.81 -6.16
CA GLY A 260 19.29 -9.13 -7.35
C GLY A 260 18.24 -8.38 -8.20
N GLU A 261 16.99 -8.31 -7.76
CA GLU A 261 15.93 -7.59 -8.47
C GLU A 261 16.26 -6.09 -8.57
N LEU A 262 16.05 -5.50 -9.74
CA LEU A 262 16.24 -4.07 -9.94
C LEU A 262 15.10 -3.28 -9.30
N PHE A 263 15.43 -2.46 -8.33
CA PHE A 263 14.49 -1.69 -7.55
C PHE A 263 14.83 -0.20 -7.55
N SER A 264 13.81 0.66 -7.49
CA SER A 264 13.97 2.11 -7.35
C SER A 264 12.89 2.68 -6.42
N VAL A 265 13.23 3.80 -5.76
CA VAL A 265 12.24 4.58 -5.00
C VAL A 265 11.65 5.63 -5.93
N PRO A 266 10.34 5.64 -6.21
CA PRO A 266 9.73 6.54 -7.18
C PRO A 266 9.71 7.99 -6.68
N ASN A 267 9.72 8.95 -7.63
CA ASN A 267 9.80 10.38 -7.31
C ASN A 267 8.52 10.94 -6.69
N ASN A 268 7.38 10.29 -6.90
CA ASN A 268 6.08 10.66 -6.33
C ASN A 268 5.81 10.06 -4.95
N LEU A 269 6.77 9.34 -4.34
CA LEU A 269 6.68 8.83 -2.97
C LEU A 269 7.36 9.80 -1.99
N HIS A 270 6.60 10.37 -1.07
CA HIS A 270 7.08 11.25 -0.02
C HIS A 270 7.22 10.49 1.30
N ILE A 271 8.26 10.78 2.08
CA ILE A 271 8.49 10.12 3.37
C ILE A 271 8.34 11.13 4.50
N ILE A 272 7.46 10.83 5.47
CA ILE A 272 7.25 11.65 6.67
C ILE A 272 7.62 10.81 7.89
N GLY A 273 8.75 11.12 8.51
CA GLY A 273 9.13 10.52 9.79
C GLY A 273 8.56 11.33 10.96
N MET A 274 8.27 10.67 12.08
CA MET A 274 7.90 11.33 13.33
C MET A 274 8.82 10.89 14.45
N MET A 275 9.23 11.85 15.29
CA MET A 275 10.16 11.63 16.37
C MET A 275 9.74 12.36 17.64
N ASN A 276 9.83 11.66 18.78
CA ASN A 276 9.66 12.25 20.09
C ASN A 276 11.01 12.80 20.59
N THR A 277 11.05 14.09 20.93
CA THR A 277 12.27 14.74 21.43
C THR A 277 12.52 14.51 22.92
N ALA A 278 11.53 14.01 23.67
CA ALA A 278 11.66 13.72 25.09
C ALA A 278 12.49 12.44 25.39
N ASP A 279 12.59 11.52 24.45
CA ASP A 279 13.28 10.23 24.61
C ASP A 279 14.80 10.41 24.42
N ARG A 280 15.48 10.99 25.41
CA ARG A 280 16.93 11.24 25.40
C ARG A 280 17.80 9.97 25.33
N SER A 281 17.22 8.82 25.67
CA SER A 281 17.91 7.50 25.69
C SER A 281 17.98 6.81 24.32
N LEU A 282 17.25 7.32 23.33
CA LEU A 282 17.23 6.73 22.00
C LEU A 282 18.32 7.37 21.13
N ALA A 283 19.03 6.53 20.41
CA ALA A 283 20.22 6.84 19.62
C ALA A 283 20.10 8.20 18.90
N MET A 284 21.15 8.99 18.98
CA MET A 284 21.28 10.18 18.12
C MET A 284 21.04 9.73 16.68
N ILE A 285 20.13 10.39 16.01
CA ILE A 285 19.86 10.13 14.59
C ILE A 285 21.19 10.13 13.86
N ASP A 286 21.49 9.02 13.18
CA ASP A 286 22.67 8.82 12.38
C ASP A 286 22.89 10.05 11.47
N TYR A 287 24.11 10.54 11.41
CA TYR A 287 24.49 11.66 10.55
C TYR A 287 24.09 11.43 9.08
N ALA A 288 24.10 10.16 8.64
CA ALA A 288 23.65 9.75 7.32
C ALA A 288 22.19 10.12 7.02
N LEU A 289 21.33 10.18 8.05
CA LEU A 289 19.92 10.58 7.90
C LEU A 289 19.71 12.08 7.91
N ARG A 290 20.54 12.81 8.66
CA ARG A 290 20.39 14.27 8.76
C ARG A 290 20.48 14.97 7.41
N ARG A 291 21.25 14.47 6.47
CA ARG A 291 21.33 15.03 5.12
C ARG A 291 20.17 14.62 4.21
N ARG A 292 19.47 13.51 4.53
CA ARG A 292 18.40 12.95 3.72
C ARG A 292 17.01 13.45 4.10
N PHE A 293 16.86 13.88 5.35
CA PHE A 293 15.62 14.42 5.87
C PHE A 293 15.78 15.89 6.26
N CYS A 294 14.75 16.67 6.02
CA CYS A 294 14.59 17.98 6.63
C CYS A 294 13.88 17.82 7.97
N PHE A 295 14.36 18.48 9.01
CA PHE A 295 13.79 18.42 10.35
C PHE A 295 12.90 19.62 10.59
N TYR A 296 11.70 19.39 11.05
CA TYR A 296 10.75 20.41 11.41
C TYR A 296 10.31 20.23 12.87
N ASN A 297 10.51 21.29 13.69
CA ASN A 297 10.11 21.28 15.09
C ASN A 297 8.64 21.66 15.23
N MET A 298 7.81 20.70 15.61
CA MET A 298 6.42 20.95 15.99
C MET A 298 6.35 21.47 17.42
N LYS A 299 5.75 22.64 17.57
CA LYS A 299 5.46 23.24 18.89
C LYS A 299 4.01 22.98 19.27
N PRO A 300 3.65 23.02 20.56
CA PRO A 300 2.25 23.09 20.97
C PRO A 300 1.58 24.32 20.35
N GLY A 301 0.47 24.12 19.66
CA GLY A 301 -0.22 25.18 18.91
C GLY A 301 -1.11 26.11 19.75
N PHE A 302 -0.80 26.33 21.03
CA PHE A 302 -1.65 27.08 21.96
C PHE A 302 -1.85 28.56 21.56
N ASP A 303 -0.88 29.13 20.84
CA ASP A 303 -0.95 30.53 20.36
C ASP A 303 -1.57 30.64 18.97
N SER A 304 -1.96 29.55 18.33
CA SER A 304 -2.52 29.55 16.99
C SER A 304 -3.96 30.09 16.98
N ILE A 305 -4.34 30.75 15.89
CA ILE A 305 -5.71 31.27 15.67
C ILE A 305 -6.72 30.10 15.71
N GLY A 306 -6.34 28.94 15.16
CA GLY A 306 -7.18 27.71 15.16
C GLY A 306 -7.47 27.24 16.59
N PHE A 307 -6.46 27.21 17.47
CA PHE A 307 -6.67 26.82 18.86
C PHE A 307 -7.54 27.82 19.63
N GLN A 308 -7.36 29.12 19.41
CA GLN A 308 -8.19 30.15 20.02
C GLN A 308 -9.67 30.07 19.58
N LYS A 309 -9.93 29.77 18.30
CA LYS A 309 -11.28 29.48 17.81
C LYS A 309 -11.89 28.25 18.49
N TYR A 310 -11.13 27.16 18.55
CA TYR A 310 -11.57 25.93 19.22
C TYR A 310 -11.90 26.14 20.70
N GLN A 311 -11.12 26.96 21.44
CA GLN A 311 -11.43 27.31 22.82
C GLN A 311 -12.73 28.10 22.95
N ASN A 312 -12.99 29.04 22.01
CA ASN A 312 -14.19 29.85 22.01
C ASN A 312 -15.47 29.07 21.67
N GLU A 313 -15.35 27.95 20.93
CA GLU A 313 -16.47 27.07 20.61
C GLU A 313 -16.82 26.08 21.76
N LEU A 314 -15.92 25.89 22.72
CA LEU A 314 -16.14 25.05 23.88
C LEU A 314 -16.77 25.78 25.08
N HIS A 315 -16.85 27.12 25.03
CA HIS A 315 -17.47 27.98 26.03
C HIS A 315 -18.75 28.65 25.49
#